data_10990a8ceb861dc98aaecc614be6e51b
#
_entry.id   10990a8ceb861dc98aaecc614be6e51b
#
_cell.length_a   1.000
_cell.length_b   1.000
_cell.length_c   1.000
_cell.angle_alpha   90.00
_cell.angle_beta   90.00
_cell.angle_gamma   90.00
#
_symmetry.space_group_name_H-M   'P 1'
#
loop_
_entity.id
_entity.type
_entity.pdbx_description
1 polymer ?
#
loop_
_entity_poly.entity_id
_entity_poly.type
_entity_poly.pdbx_seq_one_letter_code
_entity_poly.pdbx_strand_id
1 'polypeptide(L)'
;EADGSKQFAIGSSAFLNLTPSLELFAHGNFAEGDVEIDGFPAPNFVLADTDDTQKTTRYWGDVGLAYYGNDLTLRAAYSLSDTKRANRDGSGAETFASDGRSDRISLRGEYRLLGGLSLAFGGDHEWTEFETSFDTAAETEISGAYAQLGWVMGRLAVHGGARVDDHEQFGTHVSFGGDVSYGFGDDWRVRGSVGEGFKAPTLYQLLSFYGNTELEPEESTSYDLGVEKGQRGSGLHLALTGFRRDSDNLIGFGVTPERPSGVYLNTARARAQGIEAEAGFDLAPGLRLAGIYSYVDAEDRTTDLDLARRPKHFGTIYGDWISDFGLGLGADLRLVGASWDNASNTVRLEGYELLDVRASFGLGDNLELFGRVENVFDTDYQTVAGYGTAGRSVFGGIRAKM
;
A
#
# COMPACT_ATOMS: atom_id res chain seq x y z
N GLU A 1 23.19 -6.72 -14.84
CA GLU A 1 22.07 -7.31 -15.54
C GLU A 1 21.05 -6.23 -15.85
N ALA A 2 20.61 -6.15 -17.09
CA ALA A 2 19.76 -5.05 -17.53
C ALA A 2 18.40 -5.59 -17.92
N ASP A 3 17.53 -5.80 -16.92
CA ASP A 3 16.13 -6.13 -17.16
C ASP A 3 15.38 -4.90 -17.68
N GLY A 4 14.86 -5.01 -18.89
CA GLY A 4 14.12 -3.95 -19.53
C GLY A 4 12.69 -3.89 -19.03
N SER A 5 12.13 -2.66 -18.99
CA SER A 5 10.70 -2.49 -18.77
C SER A 5 10.12 -1.43 -19.69
N LYS A 6 8.89 -1.68 -20.14
CA LYS A 6 8.11 -0.71 -20.92
C LYS A 6 6.74 -0.59 -20.28
N GLN A 7 6.27 0.64 -20.07
CA GLN A 7 4.96 0.88 -19.50
C GLN A 7 4.23 1.98 -20.26
N PHE A 8 2.96 1.76 -20.50
CA PHE A 8 2.02 2.75 -21.01
C PHE A 8 0.85 2.85 -20.06
N ALA A 9 0.41 4.06 -19.73
CA ALA A 9 -0.79 4.28 -18.94
C ALA A 9 -1.54 5.52 -19.44
N ILE A 10 -2.87 5.43 -19.41
CA ILE A 10 -3.76 6.55 -19.71
C ILE A 10 -4.91 6.56 -18.72
N GLY A 11 -5.28 7.74 -18.22
CA GLY A 11 -6.42 7.94 -17.33
C GLY A 11 -7.28 9.10 -17.79
N SER A 12 -8.58 8.99 -17.53
CA SER A 12 -9.55 10.02 -17.84
C SER A 12 -10.55 10.15 -16.70
N SER A 13 -10.98 11.38 -16.42
CA SER A 13 -12.01 11.69 -15.45
C SER A 13 -13.02 12.66 -16.07
N ALA A 14 -14.30 12.43 -15.82
CA ALA A 14 -15.41 13.29 -16.26
C ALA A 14 -16.33 13.58 -15.09
N PHE A 15 -16.76 14.84 -14.98
CA PHE A 15 -17.68 15.31 -13.95
C PHE A 15 -18.75 16.16 -14.63
N LEU A 16 -20.00 15.89 -14.31
CA LEU A 16 -21.15 16.62 -14.83
C LEU A 16 -22.10 16.99 -13.70
N ASN A 17 -22.24 18.26 -13.40
CA ASN A 17 -23.24 18.76 -12.47
C ASN A 17 -24.64 18.69 -13.10
N LEU A 18 -25.44 17.72 -12.66
CA LEU A 18 -26.85 17.56 -13.09
C LEU A 18 -27.73 18.61 -12.44
N THR A 19 -27.44 18.98 -11.19
CA THR A 19 -28.02 20.09 -10.43
C THR A 19 -26.92 20.72 -9.57
N PRO A 20 -27.18 21.84 -8.85
CA PRO A 20 -26.21 22.42 -7.92
C PRO A 20 -25.73 21.48 -6.80
N SER A 21 -26.47 20.40 -6.51
CA SER A 21 -26.18 19.43 -5.45
C SER A 21 -26.03 18.00 -5.94
N LEU A 22 -26.16 17.72 -7.23
CA LEU A 22 -26.04 16.36 -7.77
C LEU A 22 -25.04 16.34 -8.93
N GLU A 23 -24.00 15.56 -8.77
CA GLU A 23 -22.92 15.36 -9.73
C GLU A 23 -22.91 13.92 -10.24
N LEU A 24 -22.81 13.73 -11.54
CA LEU A 24 -22.42 12.49 -12.18
C LEU A 24 -20.90 12.52 -12.37
N PHE A 25 -20.22 11.47 -11.95
CA PHE A 25 -18.79 11.33 -12.16
C PHE A 25 -18.45 10.00 -12.85
N ALA A 26 -17.36 9.98 -13.60
CA ALA A 26 -16.80 8.77 -14.20
C ALA A 26 -15.28 8.89 -14.25
N HIS A 27 -14.59 7.79 -13.91
CA HIS A 27 -13.14 7.65 -14.04
C HIS A 27 -12.85 6.36 -14.82
N GLY A 28 -11.90 6.42 -15.73
CA GLY A 28 -11.45 5.26 -16.49
C GLY A 28 -9.95 5.30 -16.64
N ASN A 29 -9.30 4.16 -16.42
CA ASN A 29 -7.85 4.02 -16.51
C ASN A 29 -7.52 2.74 -17.27
N PHE A 30 -6.44 2.80 -18.01
CA PHE A 30 -5.81 1.67 -18.69
C PHE A 30 -4.31 1.73 -18.44
N ALA A 31 -3.70 0.59 -18.16
CA ALA A 31 -2.25 0.46 -18.11
C ALA A 31 -1.82 -0.87 -18.74
N GLU A 32 -0.72 -0.82 -19.46
CA GLU A 32 -0.03 -1.99 -20.00
C GLU A 32 1.46 -1.87 -19.66
N GLY A 33 2.06 -2.97 -19.21
CA GLY A 33 3.47 -3.05 -18.89
C GLY A 33 4.05 -4.36 -19.38
N ASP A 34 5.25 -4.30 -19.96
CA ASP A 34 6.10 -5.44 -20.26
C ASP A 34 7.37 -5.31 -19.44
N VAL A 35 7.76 -6.37 -18.73
CA VAL A 35 8.95 -6.41 -17.86
C VAL A 35 9.70 -7.70 -18.19
N GLU A 36 11.01 -7.59 -18.34
CA GLU A 36 11.91 -8.74 -18.37
C GLU A 36 12.06 -9.28 -16.95
N ILE A 37 12.04 -10.59 -16.78
CA ILE A 37 12.08 -11.26 -15.48
C ILE A 37 13.00 -12.46 -15.53
N ASP A 38 13.62 -12.78 -14.40
CA ASP A 38 14.38 -14.00 -14.22
C ASP A 38 13.49 -15.24 -14.09
N GLY A 39 13.98 -16.36 -14.60
CA GLY A 39 13.29 -17.62 -14.59
C GLY A 39 14.00 -18.73 -13.83
N PHE A 40 13.39 -19.91 -13.85
CA PHE A 40 13.92 -21.12 -13.23
C PHE A 40 14.05 -22.24 -14.30
N PRO A 41 15.05 -22.13 -15.22
CA PRO A 41 15.13 -23.04 -16.35
C PRO A 41 15.44 -24.47 -15.94
N ALA A 42 14.87 -25.43 -16.70
CA ALA A 42 15.22 -26.84 -16.58
C ALA A 42 16.71 -27.07 -16.95
N PRO A 43 17.38 -28.12 -16.45
CA PRO A 43 16.83 -29.17 -15.60
C PRO A 43 16.93 -28.90 -14.08
N ASN A 44 17.64 -27.85 -13.69
CA ASN A 44 17.99 -27.62 -12.27
C ASN A 44 16.92 -26.82 -11.53
N PHE A 45 16.06 -26.08 -12.24
CA PHE A 45 15.04 -25.19 -11.67
C PHE A 45 15.60 -24.25 -10.59
N VAL A 46 16.78 -23.69 -10.85
CA VAL A 46 17.45 -22.69 -10.02
C VAL A 46 17.27 -21.34 -10.71
N LEU A 47 17.08 -20.29 -9.92
CA LEU A 47 16.99 -18.91 -10.43
C LEU A 47 18.20 -18.61 -11.32
N ALA A 48 17.94 -18.13 -12.51
CA ALA A 48 18.94 -17.77 -13.51
C ALA A 48 18.46 -16.58 -14.33
N ASP A 49 19.42 -15.82 -14.84
CA ASP A 49 19.21 -14.80 -15.86
C ASP A 49 18.64 -15.46 -17.12
N THR A 50 17.40 -15.10 -17.48
CA THR A 50 16.68 -15.63 -18.61
C THR A 50 16.03 -14.50 -19.39
N ASP A 51 15.74 -14.75 -20.70
CA ASP A 51 14.99 -13.80 -21.53
C ASP A 51 13.45 -13.91 -21.31
N ASP A 52 13.03 -14.30 -20.10
CA ASP A 52 11.61 -14.42 -19.75
C ASP A 52 10.98 -13.04 -19.62
N THR A 53 9.71 -12.94 -19.94
CA THR A 53 8.99 -11.67 -19.88
C THR A 53 7.65 -11.82 -19.17
N GLN A 54 7.20 -10.74 -18.54
CA GLN A 54 5.87 -10.64 -17.97
C GLN A 54 5.13 -9.46 -18.59
N LYS A 55 4.00 -9.73 -19.23
CA LYS A 55 3.06 -8.71 -19.69
C LYS A 55 1.91 -8.59 -18.72
N THR A 56 1.62 -7.35 -18.28
CA THR A 56 0.46 -7.04 -17.44
C THR A 56 -0.41 -6.00 -18.12
N THR A 57 -1.71 -6.29 -18.25
CA THR A 57 -2.72 -5.36 -18.77
C THR A 57 -3.77 -5.11 -17.70
N ARG A 58 -4.11 -3.85 -17.44
CA ARG A 58 -5.07 -3.44 -16.41
C ARG A 58 -6.11 -2.47 -16.96
N TYR A 59 -7.37 -2.69 -16.59
CA TYR A 59 -8.48 -1.76 -16.77
C TYR A 59 -9.13 -1.53 -15.41
N TRP A 60 -9.30 -0.26 -15.01
CA TRP A 60 -10.03 0.01 -13.78
C TRP A 60 -10.73 1.37 -13.88
N GLY A 61 -11.86 1.48 -13.20
CA GLY A 61 -12.61 2.71 -13.19
C GLY A 61 -13.86 2.63 -12.36
N ASP A 62 -14.54 3.76 -12.26
CA ASP A 62 -15.82 3.86 -11.59
C ASP A 62 -16.74 4.86 -12.27
N VAL A 63 -18.03 4.66 -12.11
CA VAL A 63 -19.09 5.60 -12.51
C VAL A 63 -20.08 5.69 -11.37
N GLY A 64 -20.58 6.91 -11.10
CA GLY A 64 -21.49 7.07 -9.99
C GLY A 64 -22.11 8.46 -9.89
N LEU A 65 -22.91 8.60 -8.84
CA LEU A 65 -23.57 9.85 -8.47
C LEU A 65 -23.08 10.31 -7.10
N ALA A 66 -22.81 11.60 -6.98
CA ALA A 66 -22.50 12.26 -5.73
C ALA A 66 -23.52 13.34 -5.44
N TYR A 67 -24.14 13.29 -4.25
CA TYR A 67 -25.05 14.30 -3.75
C TYR A 67 -24.39 15.11 -2.64
N TYR A 68 -24.44 16.42 -2.77
CA TYR A 68 -23.88 17.39 -1.83
C TYR A 68 -25.00 18.29 -1.28
N GLY A 69 -25.63 17.85 -0.21
CA GLY A 69 -26.61 18.67 0.54
C GLY A 69 -25.93 19.50 1.64
N ASN A 70 -26.72 20.26 2.38
CA ASN A 70 -26.20 21.09 3.48
C ASN A 70 -25.60 20.24 4.60
N ASP A 71 -26.29 19.18 5.00
CA ASP A 71 -25.91 18.33 6.13
C ASP A 71 -25.67 16.87 5.71
N LEU A 72 -26.03 16.49 4.48
CA LEU A 72 -25.91 15.15 3.95
C LEU A 72 -25.07 15.15 2.69
N THR A 73 -24.01 14.34 2.68
CA THR A 73 -23.31 13.93 1.45
C THR A 73 -23.56 12.45 1.20
N LEU A 74 -23.82 12.09 -0.06
CA LEU A 74 -23.95 10.69 -0.48
C LEU A 74 -23.13 10.46 -1.74
N ARG A 75 -22.52 9.30 -1.86
CA ARG A 75 -21.86 8.83 -3.08
C ARG A 75 -22.25 7.39 -3.33
N ALA A 76 -22.87 7.13 -4.48
CA ALA A 76 -23.16 5.80 -4.99
C ALA A 76 -22.30 5.57 -6.22
N ALA A 77 -21.64 4.41 -6.29
CA ALA A 77 -20.74 4.08 -7.40
C ALA A 77 -20.81 2.59 -7.74
N TYR A 78 -20.63 2.32 -9.04
CA TYR A 78 -20.18 1.03 -9.55
C TYR A 78 -18.71 1.17 -9.95
N SER A 79 -17.88 0.23 -9.53
CA SER A 79 -16.45 0.19 -9.82
C SER A 79 -16.11 -1.15 -10.45
N LEU A 80 -15.16 -1.15 -11.38
CA LEU A 80 -14.61 -2.31 -12.06
C LEU A 80 -13.09 -2.28 -11.99
N SER A 81 -12.46 -3.43 -11.74
CA SER A 81 -11.02 -3.64 -11.91
C SER A 81 -10.79 -4.99 -12.58
N ASP A 82 -10.01 -5.00 -13.67
CA ASP A 82 -9.65 -6.17 -14.44
C ASP A 82 -8.14 -6.18 -14.64
N THR A 83 -7.46 -7.28 -14.33
CA THR A 83 -6.01 -7.41 -14.44
C THR A 83 -5.68 -8.75 -15.10
N LYS A 84 -5.06 -8.66 -16.28
CA LYS A 84 -4.55 -9.82 -17.03
C LYS A 84 -3.03 -9.83 -16.96
N ARG A 85 -2.46 -10.97 -16.66
CA ARG A 85 -1.01 -11.19 -16.62
C ARG A 85 -0.66 -12.41 -17.45
N ALA A 86 0.41 -12.31 -18.23
CA ALA A 86 0.96 -13.43 -19.00
C ALA A 86 2.49 -13.43 -18.87
N ASN A 87 3.06 -14.53 -18.42
CA ASN A 87 4.49 -14.78 -18.39
C ASN A 87 4.85 -15.60 -19.62
N ARG A 88 5.98 -15.30 -20.27
CA ARG A 88 6.51 -16.00 -21.43
C ARG A 88 7.96 -16.33 -21.20
N ASP A 89 8.38 -17.49 -21.67
CA ASP A 89 9.79 -17.86 -21.71
C ASP A 89 10.55 -17.11 -22.81
N GLY A 90 11.89 -17.27 -22.83
CA GLY A 90 12.75 -16.64 -23.84
C GLY A 90 12.47 -17.06 -25.30
N SER A 91 11.66 -18.09 -25.53
CA SER A 91 11.17 -18.43 -26.87
C SER A 91 9.89 -17.69 -27.25
N GLY A 92 9.27 -16.99 -26.31
CA GLY A 92 7.98 -16.32 -26.42
C GLY A 92 6.77 -17.22 -26.16
N ALA A 93 6.98 -18.48 -25.73
CA ALA A 93 5.89 -19.36 -25.34
C ALA A 93 5.32 -18.95 -23.97
N GLU A 94 3.99 -18.90 -23.86
CA GLU A 94 3.32 -18.58 -22.60
C GLU A 94 3.52 -19.72 -21.60
N THR A 95 4.08 -19.38 -20.45
CA THR A 95 4.37 -20.31 -19.35
C THR A 95 3.36 -20.22 -18.21
N PHE A 96 2.73 -19.06 -18.04
CA PHE A 96 1.69 -18.81 -17.06
C PHE A 96 0.84 -17.63 -17.49
N ALA A 97 -0.48 -17.73 -17.30
CA ALA A 97 -1.38 -16.59 -17.42
C ALA A 97 -2.37 -16.57 -16.24
N SER A 98 -2.79 -15.38 -15.88
CA SER A 98 -3.87 -15.17 -14.90
C SER A 98 -4.77 -14.01 -15.32
N ASP A 99 -6.06 -14.15 -15.03
CA ASP A 99 -7.08 -13.12 -15.19
C ASP A 99 -7.80 -12.96 -13.85
N GLY A 100 -7.86 -11.74 -13.36
CA GLY A 100 -8.53 -11.39 -12.10
C GLY A 100 -9.41 -10.18 -12.29
N ARG A 101 -10.68 -10.31 -11.95
CA ARG A 101 -11.69 -9.26 -12.07
C ARG A 101 -12.43 -9.04 -10.76
N SER A 102 -12.70 -7.77 -10.47
CA SER A 102 -13.55 -7.35 -9.36
C SER A 102 -14.55 -6.30 -9.84
N ASP A 103 -15.82 -6.55 -9.58
CA ASP A 103 -16.94 -5.65 -9.79
C ASP A 103 -17.54 -5.29 -8.43
N ARG A 104 -17.78 -3.99 -8.17
CA ARG A 104 -18.27 -3.54 -6.86
C ARG A 104 -19.32 -2.45 -6.99
N ILE A 105 -20.43 -2.60 -6.28
CA ILE A 105 -21.41 -1.55 -6.04
C ILE A 105 -21.20 -1.03 -4.62
N SER A 106 -21.19 0.29 -4.44
CA SER A 106 -21.02 0.91 -3.13
C SER A 106 -21.92 2.12 -2.94
N LEU A 107 -22.38 2.30 -1.71
CA LEU A 107 -23.01 3.52 -1.21
C LEU A 107 -22.28 3.96 0.04
N ARG A 108 -21.89 5.23 0.10
CA ARG A 108 -21.35 5.84 1.33
C ARG A 108 -21.96 7.20 1.55
N GLY A 109 -22.20 7.54 2.80
CA GLY A 109 -22.78 8.80 3.21
C GLY A 109 -22.17 9.34 4.48
N GLU A 110 -22.26 10.67 4.60
CA GLU A 110 -21.95 11.39 5.83
C GLU A 110 -23.10 12.35 6.12
N TYR A 111 -23.61 12.30 7.35
CA TYR A 111 -24.66 13.18 7.84
C TYR A 111 -24.17 13.99 9.03
N ARG A 112 -24.21 15.31 8.91
CA ARG A 112 -23.90 16.23 10.00
C ARG A 112 -25.10 16.40 10.91
N LEU A 113 -24.94 15.97 12.15
CA LEU A 113 -25.93 16.12 13.21
C LEU A 113 -25.67 17.45 13.96
N LEU A 114 -26.53 17.77 14.92
CA LEU A 114 -26.37 18.95 15.74
C LEU A 114 -25.22 18.77 16.77
N GLY A 115 -24.59 19.89 17.18
CA GLY A 115 -23.65 19.89 18.29
C GLY A 115 -22.28 19.23 18.00
N GLY A 116 -21.85 19.25 16.75
CA GLY A 116 -20.55 18.69 16.33
C GLY A 116 -20.56 17.17 16.16
N LEU A 117 -21.72 16.53 16.19
CA LEU A 117 -21.90 15.12 15.88
C LEU A 117 -21.97 14.89 14.36
N SER A 118 -21.40 13.79 13.90
CA SER A 118 -21.54 13.29 12.53
C SER A 118 -21.78 11.79 12.52
N LEU A 119 -22.48 11.32 11.50
CA LEU A 119 -22.68 9.91 11.21
C LEU A 119 -22.13 9.61 9.82
N ALA A 120 -21.09 8.79 9.75
CA ALA A 120 -20.64 8.18 8.51
C ALA A 120 -21.25 6.78 8.39
N PHE A 121 -21.75 6.41 7.21
CA PHE A 121 -22.38 5.13 6.98
C PHE A 121 -22.19 4.69 5.54
N GLY A 122 -22.31 3.39 5.29
CA GLY A 122 -22.23 2.88 3.94
C GLY A 122 -22.42 1.38 3.88
N GLY A 123 -22.43 0.90 2.65
CA GLY A 123 -22.44 -0.52 2.33
C GLY A 123 -21.90 -0.75 0.95
N ASP A 124 -21.47 -1.96 0.72
CA ASP A 124 -20.91 -2.39 -0.55
C ASP A 124 -21.18 -3.87 -0.77
N HIS A 125 -21.19 -4.24 -2.04
CA HIS A 125 -21.20 -5.62 -2.47
C HIS A 125 -20.21 -5.77 -3.60
N GLU A 126 -19.32 -6.78 -3.50
CA GLU A 126 -18.23 -7.04 -4.42
C GLU A 126 -18.30 -8.47 -4.91
N TRP A 127 -18.16 -8.65 -6.21
CA TRP A 127 -17.95 -9.91 -6.90
C TRP A 127 -16.52 -9.99 -7.36
N THR A 128 -15.85 -11.10 -7.10
CA THR A 128 -14.47 -11.34 -7.54
C THR A 128 -14.42 -12.63 -8.34
N GLU A 129 -13.80 -12.56 -9.52
CA GLU A 129 -13.53 -13.70 -10.39
C GLU A 129 -12.01 -13.85 -10.54
N PHE A 130 -11.55 -15.08 -10.67
CA PHE A 130 -10.14 -15.37 -10.87
C PHE A 130 -9.95 -16.68 -11.63
N GLU A 131 -9.04 -16.69 -12.62
CA GLU A 131 -8.60 -17.89 -13.33
C GLU A 131 -7.10 -17.84 -13.62
N THR A 132 -6.49 -19.00 -13.85
CA THR A 132 -5.13 -19.10 -14.38
C THR A 132 -5.08 -20.11 -15.53
N SER A 133 -3.94 -20.17 -16.24
CA SER A 133 -3.72 -21.18 -17.27
C SER A 133 -3.68 -22.63 -16.72
N PHE A 134 -3.60 -22.79 -15.40
CA PHE A 134 -3.55 -24.11 -14.73
C PHE A 134 -4.76 -24.40 -13.84
N ASP A 135 -5.51 -23.37 -13.46
CA ASP A 135 -6.61 -23.48 -12.50
C ASP A 135 -7.91 -23.04 -13.17
N THR A 136 -9.00 -23.73 -12.88
CA THR A 136 -10.35 -23.38 -13.36
C THR A 136 -10.79 -22.03 -12.81
N ALA A 137 -11.58 -21.30 -13.60
CA ALA A 137 -12.22 -20.08 -13.16
C ALA A 137 -13.02 -20.31 -11.88
N ALA A 138 -12.87 -19.38 -10.93
CA ALA A 138 -13.56 -19.38 -9.65
C ALA A 138 -14.08 -17.98 -9.36
N GLU A 139 -15.17 -17.91 -8.59
CA GLU A 139 -15.81 -16.68 -8.18
C GLU A 139 -16.12 -16.69 -6.69
N THR A 140 -16.24 -15.53 -6.09
CA THR A 140 -16.71 -15.34 -4.71
C THR A 140 -17.32 -13.97 -4.57
N GLU A 141 -18.15 -13.80 -3.53
CA GLU A 141 -18.76 -12.50 -3.22
C GLU A 141 -18.66 -12.16 -1.74
N ILE A 142 -18.67 -10.85 -1.47
CA ILE A 142 -18.71 -10.30 -0.13
C ILE A 142 -19.61 -9.07 -0.08
N SER A 143 -20.47 -9.01 0.92
CA SER A 143 -21.30 -7.86 1.25
C SER A 143 -20.84 -7.21 2.54
N GLY A 144 -20.79 -5.89 2.59
CA GLY A 144 -20.41 -5.17 3.80
C GLY A 144 -21.31 -3.98 4.09
N ALA A 145 -21.49 -3.68 5.38
CA ALA A 145 -22.18 -2.47 5.82
C ALA A 145 -21.49 -1.91 7.07
N TYR A 146 -21.41 -0.59 7.19
CA TYR A 146 -20.79 0.07 8.33
C TYR A 146 -21.54 1.31 8.79
N ALA A 147 -21.36 1.64 10.07
CA ALA A 147 -21.75 2.92 10.64
C ALA A 147 -20.70 3.40 11.65
N GLN A 148 -20.41 4.69 11.65
CA GLN A 148 -19.46 5.34 12.54
C GLN A 148 -20.05 6.67 13.03
N LEU A 149 -20.04 6.87 14.34
CA LEU A 149 -20.37 8.15 14.98
C LEU A 149 -19.08 8.92 15.26
N GLY A 150 -19.07 10.19 14.86
CA GLY A 150 -18.01 11.15 15.17
C GLY A 150 -18.56 12.28 16.05
N TRP A 151 -17.76 12.75 16.98
CA TRP A 151 -18.07 13.93 17.78
C TRP A 151 -16.85 14.81 17.94
N VAL A 152 -17.00 16.07 17.50
CA VAL A 152 -15.97 17.10 17.61
C VAL A 152 -16.46 18.20 18.53
N MET A 153 -15.78 18.41 19.65
CA MET A 153 -16.08 19.43 20.65
C MET A 153 -14.81 20.23 21.01
N GLY A 154 -14.68 21.38 20.39
CA GLY A 154 -13.50 22.23 20.56
C GLY A 154 -12.21 21.55 20.14
N ARG A 155 -11.36 21.17 21.09
CA ARG A 155 -10.08 20.51 20.85
C ARG A 155 -10.15 18.99 20.96
N LEU A 156 -11.29 18.43 21.29
CA LEU A 156 -11.53 16.98 21.38
C LEU A 156 -12.25 16.50 20.14
N ALA A 157 -11.77 15.41 19.55
CA ALA A 157 -12.47 14.64 18.54
C ALA A 157 -12.48 13.16 18.97
N VAL A 158 -13.64 12.52 18.84
CA VAL A 158 -13.84 11.09 19.16
C VAL A 158 -14.66 10.46 18.05
N HIS A 159 -14.23 9.30 17.57
CA HIS A 159 -14.97 8.51 16.59
C HIS A 159 -15.07 7.07 17.07
N GLY A 160 -16.19 6.41 16.75
CA GLY A 160 -16.38 5.01 17.03
C GLY A 160 -17.39 4.40 16.07
N GLY A 161 -17.12 3.19 15.60
CA GLY A 161 -17.95 2.55 14.59
C GLY A 161 -17.80 1.04 14.57
N ALA A 162 -18.66 0.42 13.79
CA ALA A 162 -18.64 -1.01 13.50
C ALA A 162 -18.92 -1.24 12.01
N ARG A 163 -18.37 -2.34 11.52
CA ARG A 163 -18.64 -2.89 10.19
C ARG A 163 -19.02 -4.35 10.32
N VAL A 164 -19.99 -4.79 9.53
CA VAL A 164 -20.32 -6.18 9.33
C VAL A 164 -20.02 -6.54 7.88
N ASP A 165 -19.29 -7.64 7.69
CA ASP A 165 -19.00 -8.25 6.41
C ASP A 165 -19.59 -9.66 6.37
N ASP A 166 -20.23 -10.02 5.27
CA ASP A 166 -20.77 -11.34 5.00
C ASP A 166 -20.15 -11.88 3.72
N HIS A 167 -19.24 -12.84 3.89
CA HIS A 167 -18.51 -13.48 2.80
C HIS A 167 -19.17 -14.82 2.47
N GLU A 168 -19.39 -15.10 1.20
CA GLU A 168 -20.06 -16.31 0.71
C GLU A 168 -19.54 -17.60 1.37
N GLN A 169 -18.22 -17.75 1.47
CA GLN A 169 -17.60 -18.97 2.02
C GLN A 169 -17.33 -18.90 3.52
N PHE A 170 -16.97 -17.72 4.04
CA PHE A 170 -16.50 -17.56 5.42
C PHE A 170 -17.55 -16.98 6.37
N GLY A 171 -18.78 -16.70 5.86
CA GLY A 171 -19.88 -16.19 6.67
C GLY A 171 -19.68 -14.78 7.18
N THR A 172 -20.38 -14.47 8.25
CA THR A 172 -20.47 -13.09 8.76
C THR A 172 -19.39 -12.80 9.79
N HIS A 173 -18.67 -11.68 9.60
CA HIS A 173 -17.68 -11.12 10.51
C HIS A 173 -18.06 -9.70 10.92
N VAL A 174 -17.83 -9.35 12.20
CA VAL A 174 -18.07 -7.99 12.72
C VAL A 174 -16.76 -7.43 13.24
N SER A 175 -16.41 -6.23 12.79
CA SER A 175 -15.22 -5.51 13.25
C SER A 175 -15.57 -4.14 13.83
N PHE A 176 -14.85 -3.75 14.88
CA PHE A 176 -15.00 -2.47 15.57
C PHE A 176 -13.77 -1.60 15.41
N GLY A 177 -14.00 -0.29 15.46
CA GLY A 177 -12.92 0.67 15.45
C GLY A 177 -13.30 1.97 16.13
N GLY A 178 -12.29 2.66 16.69
CA GLY A 178 -12.50 3.98 17.27
C GLY A 178 -11.19 4.71 17.50
N ASP A 179 -11.30 6.03 17.55
CA ASP A 179 -10.17 6.90 17.82
C ASP A 179 -10.57 8.09 18.70
N VAL A 180 -9.58 8.63 19.36
CA VAL A 180 -9.68 9.87 20.12
C VAL A 180 -8.48 10.75 19.82
N SER A 181 -8.71 12.05 19.64
CA SER A 181 -7.63 13.04 19.58
C SER A 181 -7.97 14.27 20.41
N TYR A 182 -6.95 14.82 21.07
CA TYR A 182 -7.08 16.03 21.89
C TYR A 182 -5.93 17.00 21.63
N GLY A 183 -6.30 18.21 21.18
CA GLY A 183 -5.38 19.31 20.98
C GLY A 183 -5.13 20.07 22.30
N PHE A 184 -3.86 20.34 22.64
CA PHE A 184 -3.49 21.07 23.85
C PHE A 184 -2.31 22.02 23.58
N GLY A 185 -2.18 23.04 24.43
CA GLY A 185 -1.11 24.05 24.28
C GLY A 185 -1.11 24.68 22.87
N ASP A 186 0.07 25.05 22.42
CA ASP A 186 0.31 25.63 21.11
C ASP A 186 0.71 24.50 20.11
N ASP A 187 -0.26 24.09 19.27
CA ASP A 187 -0.10 23.12 18.18
C ASP A 187 0.30 21.69 18.62
N TRP A 188 0.09 21.31 19.87
CA TRP A 188 0.26 19.93 20.31
C TRP A 188 -1.05 19.16 20.21
N ARG A 189 -0.96 17.89 19.81
CA ARG A 189 -2.08 16.93 19.77
C ARG A 189 -1.60 15.56 20.27
N VAL A 190 -2.39 14.95 21.15
CA VAL A 190 -2.31 13.52 21.47
C VAL A 190 -3.43 12.80 20.74
N ARG A 191 -3.15 11.59 20.24
CA ARG A 191 -4.13 10.74 19.58
C ARG A 191 -3.95 9.29 19.99
N GLY A 192 -5.03 8.53 20.00
CA GLY A 192 -4.99 7.09 20.20
C GLY A 192 -6.09 6.44 19.40
N SER A 193 -5.86 5.24 18.91
CA SER A 193 -6.85 4.46 18.18
C SER A 193 -6.79 2.98 18.52
N VAL A 194 -7.90 2.30 18.27
CA VAL A 194 -8.04 0.85 18.25
C VAL A 194 -8.86 0.47 17.04
N GLY A 195 -8.47 -0.60 16.33
CA GLY A 195 -9.21 -1.07 15.18
C GLY A 195 -9.01 -2.56 14.96
N GLU A 196 -10.08 -3.23 14.60
CA GLU A 196 -10.10 -4.61 14.19
C GLU A 196 -10.10 -4.71 12.67
N GLY A 197 -9.55 -5.79 12.12
CA GLY A 197 -9.49 -6.06 10.70
C GLY A 197 -9.76 -7.53 10.41
N PHE A 198 -10.46 -7.76 9.29
CA PHE A 198 -10.78 -9.05 8.72
C PHE A 198 -10.32 -9.10 7.27
N LYS A 199 -9.76 -10.24 6.83
CA LYS A 199 -9.38 -10.47 5.45
C LYS A 199 -9.60 -11.94 5.09
N ALA A 200 -10.53 -12.20 4.19
CA ALA A 200 -10.73 -13.54 3.62
C ALA A 200 -9.51 -13.97 2.77
N PRO A 201 -9.18 -15.27 2.74
CA PRO A 201 -8.22 -15.80 1.78
C PRO A 201 -8.65 -15.49 0.35
N THR A 202 -7.70 -15.21 -0.53
CA THR A 202 -7.99 -14.98 -1.95
C THR A 202 -8.32 -16.29 -2.68
N LEU A 203 -9.03 -16.21 -3.79
CA LEU A 203 -9.33 -17.39 -4.64
C LEU A 203 -8.04 -18.13 -5.04
N TYR A 204 -6.94 -17.41 -5.34
CA TYR A 204 -5.65 -18.02 -5.62
C TYR A 204 -5.09 -18.79 -4.42
N GLN A 205 -5.17 -18.24 -3.22
CA GLN A 205 -4.71 -18.90 -1.99
C GLN A 205 -5.54 -20.15 -1.65
N LEU A 206 -6.82 -20.18 -2.06
CA LEU A 206 -7.71 -21.31 -1.81
C LEU A 206 -7.61 -22.39 -2.88
N LEU A 207 -7.61 -22.02 -4.16
CA LEU A 207 -7.96 -22.93 -5.25
C LEU A 207 -6.84 -23.16 -6.28
N SER A 208 -5.73 -22.39 -6.22
CA SER A 208 -4.62 -22.61 -7.15
C SER A 208 -3.88 -23.93 -6.90
N PHE A 209 -2.97 -24.30 -7.78
CA PHE A 209 -2.06 -25.44 -7.58
C PHE A 209 -1.36 -25.41 -6.21
N TYR A 210 -1.06 -24.22 -5.69
CA TYR A 210 -0.49 -23.99 -4.35
C TYR A 210 -1.56 -23.73 -3.29
N GLY A 211 -2.82 -23.81 -3.66
CA GLY A 211 -3.94 -23.46 -2.81
C GLY A 211 -4.20 -24.44 -1.67
N ASN A 212 -4.92 -23.93 -0.67
CA ASN A 212 -5.37 -24.70 0.47
C ASN A 212 -6.78 -24.25 0.86
N THR A 213 -7.75 -25.13 0.67
CA THR A 213 -9.18 -24.87 0.96
C THR A 213 -9.50 -24.87 2.47
N GLU A 214 -8.55 -25.26 3.31
CA GLU A 214 -8.69 -25.24 4.77
C GLU A 214 -8.20 -23.93 5.41
N LEU A 215 -7.81 -22.93 4.59
CA LEU A 215 -7.41 -21.64 5.11
C LEU A 215 -8.57 -20.93 5.81
N GLU A 216 -8.25 -20.36 6.96
CA GLU A 216 -9.12 -19.49 7.73
C GLU A 216 -8.81 -18.02 7.41
N PRO A 217 -9.80 -17.10 7.54
CA PRO A 217 -9.56 -15.67 7.39
C PRO A 217 -8.52 -15.13 8.37
N GLU A 218 -7.76 -14.14 7.92
CA GLU A 218 -6.87 -13.37 8.78
C GLU A 218 -7.70 -12.38 9.61
N GLU A 219 -7.47 -12.36 10.91
CA GLU A 219 -8.05 -11.38 11.83
C GLU A 219 -6.93 -10.58 12.50
N SER A 220 -7.19 -9.32 12.79
CA SER A 220 -6.20 -8.51 13.50
C SER A 220 -6.83 -7.44 14.38
N THR A 221 -6.13 -7.10 15.45
CA THR A 221 -6.43 -5.94 16.29
C THR A 221 -5.19 -5.05 16.37
N SER A 222 -5.38 -3.76 16.05
CA SER A 222 -4.34 -2.74 16.07
C SER A 222 -4.63 -1.71 17.14
N TYR A 223 -3.57 -1.24 17.80
CA TYR A 223 -3.58 -0.17 18.80
C TYR A 223 -2.48 0.82 18.43
N ASP A 224 -2.76 2.10 18.51
CA ASP A 224 -1.75 3.12 18.45
C ASP A 224 -1.99 4.26 19.43
N LEU A 225 -0.89 4.88 19.86
CA LEU A 225 -0.87 6.06 20.70
C LEU A 225 0.22 6.99 20.22
N GLY A 226 -0.15 8.21 19.89
CA GLY A 226 0.78 9.19 19.34
C GLY A 226 0.66 10.57 19.94
N VAL A 227 1.75 11.29 19.88
CA VAL A 227 1.81 12.74 20.18
C VAL A 227 2.46 13.45 19.01
N GLU A 228 1.92 14.58 18.62
CA GLU A 228 2.45 15.39 17.54
C GLU A 228 2.42 16.88 17.86
N LYS A 229 3.32 17.63 17.21
CA LYS A 229 3.42 19.09 17.26
C LYS A 229 3.54 19.67 15.86
N GLY A 230 2.80 20.75 15.60
CA GLY A 230 2.87 21.48 14.33
C GLY A 230 2.22 20.76 13.16
N GLN A 231 2.53 21.20 11.97
CA GLN A 231 1.96 20.65 10.71
C GLN A 231 3.07 20.11 9.80
N ARG A 232 2.80 18.96 9.17
CA ARG A 232 3.69 18.46 8.12
C ARG A 232 3.87 19.49 7.01
N GLY A 233 5.11 19.63 6.54
CA GLY A 233 5.42 20.45 5.38
C GLY A 233 5.70 21.92 5.69
N SER A 234 5.54 22.39 6.94
CA SER A 234 5.82 23.79 7.31
C SER A 234 6.29 23.95 8.75
N GLY A 235 7.27 24.84 8.98
CA GLY A 235 7.79 25.12 10.30
C GLY A 235 8.36 23.90 11.02
N LEU A 236 8.23 23.88 12.33
CA LEU A 236 8.58 22.72 13.15
C LEU A 236 7.42 21.72 13.18
N HIS A 237 7.69 20.49 12.74
CA HIS A 237 6.81 19.35 12.90
C HIS A 237 7.53 18.23 13.66
N LEU A 238 6.88 17.66 14.66
CA LEU A 238 7.36 16.50 15.42
C LEU A 238 6.18 15.53 15.60
N ALA A 239 6.42 14.23 15.42
CA ALA A 239 5.46 13.20 15.76
C ALA A 239 6.18 11.97 16.33
N LEU A 240 5.57 11.36 17.34
CA LEU A 240 6.00 10.10 17.92
C LEU A 240 4.75 9.24 18.12
N THR A 241 4.77 8.02 17.56
CA THR A 241 3.66 7.07 17.68
C THR A 241 4.22 5.71 18.11
N GLY A 242 3.69 5.16 19.19
CA GLY A 242 3.85 3.75 19.54
C GLY A 242 2.68 2.97 18.99
N PHE A 243 2.92 1.79 18.44
CA PHE A 243 1.89 0.94 17.87
C PHE A 243 2.09 -0.53 18.24
N ARG A 244 1.01 -1.28 18.18
CA ARG A 244 0.99 -2.74 18.24
C ARG A 244 -0.16 -3.28 17.42
N ARG A 245 0.12 -4.33 16.64
CA ARG A 245 -0.86 -5.13 15.92
C ARG A 245 -0.66 -6.60 16.26
N ASP A 246 -1.69 -7.23 16.74
CA ASP A 246 -1.81 -8.67 16.89
C ASP A 246 -2.63 -9.21 15.72
N SER A 247 -2.14 -10.28 15.07
CA SER A 247 -2.81 -10.92 13.93
C SER A 247 -2.92 -12.42 14.21
N ASP A 248 -4.10 -12.96 13.98
CA ASP A 248 -4.37 -14.39 14.03
C ASP A 248 -4.57 -14.91 12.60
N ASN A 249 -4.22 -16.17 12.37
CA ASN A 249 -4.39 -16.86 11.08
C ASN A 249 -3.70 -16.17 9.89
N LEU A 250 -2.59 -15.45 10.11
CA LEU A 250 -1.84 -14.79 9.02
C LEU A 250 -1.48 -15.82 7.94
N ILE A 251 -1.85 -15.55 6.69
CA ILE A 251 -1.61 -16.46 5.58
C ILE A 251 -0.20 -16.24 5.01
N GLY A 252 0.60 -17.29 5.03
CA GLY A 252 1.95 -17.34 4.46
C GLY A 252 2.10 -18.48 3.47
N PHE A 253 3.18 -18.42 2.68
CA PHE A 253 3.56 -19.50 1.77
C PHE A 253 4.68 -20.32 2.42
N GLY A 254 4.54 -21.64 2.41
CA GLY A 254 5.52 -22.54 3.01
C GLY A 254 5.54 -23.89 2.30
N VAL A 255 6.45 -24.77 2.74
CA VAL A 255 6.55 -26.17 2.27
C VAL A 255 6.23 -27.12 3.43
N THR A 256 5.53 -28.20 3.11
CA THR A 256 5.28 -29.29 4.05
C THR A 256 5.79 -30.61 3.46
N PRO A 257 5.97 -31.68 4.26
CA PRO A 257 6.35 -32.99 3.73
C PRO A 257 5.40 -33.50 2.64
N GLU A 258 4.10 -33.18 2.77
CA GLU A 258 3.02 -33.59 1.84
C GLU A 258 2.95 -32.69 0.59
N ARG A 259 3.40 -31.44 0.73
CA ARG A 259 3.38 -30.41 -0.34
C ARG A 259 4.77 -29.78 -0.51
N PRO A 260 5.75 -30.54 -1.05
CA PRO A 260 7.13 -30.07 -1.21
C PRO A 260 7.26 -28.94 -2.25
N SER A 261 6.30 -28.78 -3.15
CA SER A 261 6.24 -27.67 -4.10
C SER A 261 5.76 -26.35 -3.47
N GLY A 262 5.31 -26.40 -2.23
CA GLY A 262 4.75 -25.26 -1.52
C GLY A 262 3.22 -25.26 -1.44
N VAL A 263 2.71 -24.58 -0.43
CA VAL A 263 1.28 -24.44 -0.16
C VAL A 263 1.05 -23.19 0.71
N TYR A 264 -0.13 -22.59 0.60
CA TYR A 264 -0.56 -21.53 1.51
C TYR A 264 -1.02 -22.13 2.84
N LEU A 265 -0.57 -21.53 3.94
CA LEU A 265 -0.84 -21.99 5.31
C LEU A 265 -1.17 -20.80 6.21
N ASN A 266 -2.05 -20.99 7.17
CA ASN A 266 -2.20 -20.04 8.25
C ASN A 266 -1.05 -20.16 9.24
N THR A 267 -0.40 -19.04 9.55
CA THR A 267 0.47 -18.90 10.71
C THR A 267 -0.41 -18.65 11.93
N ALA A 268 -0.23 -19.39 13.01
CA ALA A 268 -1.16 -19.34 14.13
C ALA A 268 -1.32 -17.94 14.72
N ARG A 269 -0.22 -17.21 14.93
CA ARG A 269 -0.26 -15.84 15.47
C ARG A 269 0.95 -15.04 15.01
N ALA A 270 0.73 -13.77 14.72
CA ALA A 270 1.83 -12.81 14.46
C ALA A 270 1.62 -11.54 15.29
N ARG A 271 2.71 -10.89 15.66
CA ARG A 271 2.69 -9.59 16.32
C ARG A 271 3.68 -8.66 15.65
N ALA A 272 3.23 -7.44 15.37
CA ALA A 272 4.10 -6.33 15.00
C ALA A 272 3.88 -5.19 16.00
N GLN A 273 4.97 -4.72 16.63
CA GLN A 273 4.92 -3.62 17.58
C GLN A 273 6.14 -2.72 17.40
N GLY A 274 6.01 -1.47 17.76
CA GLY A 274 7.15 -0.57 17.55
C GLY A 274 6.87 0.88 17.83
N ILE A 275 7.77 1.71 17.32
CA ILE A 275 7.73 3.16 17.45
C ILE A 275 8.03 3.78 16.09
N GLU A 276 7.25 4.78 15.71
CA GLU A 276 7.49 5.66 14.58
C GLU A 276 7.76 7.08 15.07
N ALA A 277 8.84 7.67 14.60
CA ALA A 277 9.21 9.05 14.89
C ALA A 277 9.36 9.83 13.58
N GLU A 278 8.79 11.03 13.55
CA GLU A 278 8.91 11.97 12.44
C GLU A 278 9.32 13.34 12.97
N ALA A 279 10.26 13.97 12.31
CA ALA A 279 10.67 15.33 12.59
C ALA A 279 10.87 16.09 11.27
N GLY A 280 10.50 17.38 11.24
CA GLY A 280 10.74 18.25 10.11
C GLY A 280 10.80 19.71 10.55
N PHE A 281 11.67 20.48 9.93
CA PHE A 281 11.84 21.89 10.25
C PHE A 281 12.42 22.69 9.09
N ASP A 282 12.04 23.95 9.01
CA ASP A 282 12.58 24.91 8.06
C ASP A 282 13.86 25.53 8.67
N LEU A 283 15.03 25.15 8.12
CA LEU A 283 16.34 25.60 8.58
C LEU A 283 16.61 27.06 8.18
N ALA A 284 16.18 27.42 6.96
CA ALA A 284 16.34 28.73 6.38
C ALA A 284 15.24 28.95 5.32
N PRO A 285 15.06 30.18 4.81
CA PRO A 285 14.18 30.40 3.67
C PRO A 285 14.49 29.45 2.52
N GLY A 286 13.48 28.73 2.07
CA GLY A 286 13.60 27.71 1.02
C GLY A 286 14.32 26.43 1.38
N LEU A 287 14.88 26.26 2.60
CA LEU A 287 15.58 25.05 3.04
C LEU A 287 14.81 24.32 4.13
N ARG A 288 14.31 23.16 3.80
CA ARG A 288 13.64 22.23 4.72
C ARG A 288 14.47 20.97 4.92
N LEU A 289 14.54 20.50 6.16
CA LEU A 289 15.08 19.18 6.51
C LEU A 289 13.98 18.41 7.24
N ALA A 290 13.83 17.11 6.90
CA ALA A 290 12.92 16.24 7.60
C ALA A 290 13.44 14.81 7.63
N GLY A 291 12.90 13.99 8.54
CA GLY A 291 13.25 12.58 8.65
C GLY A 291 12.14 11.79 9.30
N ILE A 292 12.12 10.52 8.97
CA ILE A 292 11.23 9.50 9.51
C ILE A 292 12.10 8.34 9.98
N TYR A 293 11.79 7.79 11.13
CA TYR A 293 12.41 6.59 11.65
C TYR A 293 11.35 5.66 12.20
N SER A 294 11.45 4.37 11.87
CA SER A 294 10.60 3.31 12.38
C SER A 294 11.44 2.21 13.02
N TYR A 295 11.07 1.84 14.21
CA TYR A 295 11.47 0.58 14.85
C TYR A 295 10.26 -0.34 14.87
N VAL A 296 10.39 -1.54 14.28
CA VAL A 296 9.31 -2.52 14.15
C VAL A 296 9.85 -3.88 14.60
N ASP A 297 9.30 -4.42 15.65
CA ASP A 297 9.51 -5.79 16.08
C ASP A 297 8.32 -6.63 15.61
N ALA A 298 8.54 -7.44 14.57
CA ALA A 298 7.51 -8.27 13.92
C ALA A 298 7.90 -9.74 14.01
N GLU A 299 7.11 -10.53 14.72
CA GLU A 299 7.44 -11.93 15.04
C GLU A 299 6.23 -12.86 14.88
N ASP A 300 6.51 -14.10 14.53
CA ASP A 300 5.60 -15.22 14.66
C ASP A 300 5.57 -15.65 16.14
N ARG A 301 4.41 -15.50 16.80
CA ARG A 301 4.22 -15.81 18.21
C ARG A 301 4.12 -17.31 18.51
N THR A 302 4.16 -18.16 17.49
CA THR A 302 4.18 -19.63 17.64
C THR A 302 5.60 -20.14 17.71
N THR A 303 6.51 -19.54 16.92
CA THR A 303 7.90 -19.97 16.80
C THR A 303 8.89 -19.04 17.51
N ASP A 304 8.45 -17.83 17.89
CA ASP A 304 9.26 -16.71 18.39
C ASP A 304 10.39 -16.30 17.40
N LEU A 305 10.15 -16.50 16.09
CA LEU A 305 11.04 -16.07 15.02
C LEU A 305 10.56 -14.77 14.39
N ASP A 306 11.49 -13.97 13.89
CA ASP A 306 11.18 -12.74 13.16
C ASP A 306 10.41 -13.06 11.86
N LEU A 307 9.41 -12.26 11.52
CA LEU A 307 8.73 -12.38 10.23
C LEU A 307 9.70 -12.03 9.08
N ALA A 308 9.68 -12.85 8.04
CA ALA A 308 10.56 -12.68 6.88
C ALA A 308 10.42 -11.31 6.21
N ARG A 309 11.56 -10.76 5.78
CA ARG A 309 11.66 -9.49 5.02
C ARG A 309 11.07 -8.30 5.76
N ARG A 310 11.24 -8.28 7.08
CA ARG A 310 10.82 -7.18 7.97
C ARG A 310 12.04 -6.65 8.74
N PRO A 311 12.74 -5.62 8.21
CA PRO A 311 13.84 -5.00 8.93
C PRO A 311 13.32 -4.32 10.20
N LYS A 312 14.01 -4.54 11.34
CA LYS A 312 13.62 -3.90 12.62
C LYS A 312 13.84 -2.40 12.63
N HIS A 313 14.78 -1.90 11.84
CA HIS A 313 15.10 -0.49 11.75
C HIS A 313 14.97 0.00 10.32
N PHE A 314 14.22 1.06 10.12
CA PHE A 314 14.07 1.75 8.86
C PHE A 314 14.05 3.25 9.10
N GLY A 315 14.76 4.02 8.27
CA GLY A 315 14.73 5.47 8.37
C GLY A 315 15.02 6.15 7.04
N THR A 316 14.47 7.35 6.88
CA THR A 316 14.78 8.23 5.76
C THR A 316 15.00 9.64 6.30
N ILE A 317 16.11 10.26 5.88
CA ILE A 317 16.37 11.68 6.12
C ILE A 317 16.36 12.35 4.75
N TYR A 318 15.62 13.42 4.61
CA TYR A 318 15.54 14.14 3.35
C TYR A 318 15.62 15.66 3.56
N GLY A 319 16.23 16.32 2.59
CA GLY A 319 16.38 17.76 2.57
C GLY A 319 16.06 18.33 1.21
N ASP A 320 15.33 19.44 1.19
CA ASP A 320 14.95 20.20 0.02
C ASP A 320 15.34 21.66 0.18
N TRP A 321 15.96 22.21 -0.85
CA TRP A 321 16.26 23.62 -0.94
C TRP A 321 15.77 24.19 -2.27
N ILE A 322 15.08 25.31 -2.18
CA ILE A 322 14.60 26.06 -3.36
C ILE A 322 15.13 27.49 -3.23
N SER A 323 15.91 27.91 -4.25
CA SER A 323 16.45 29.26 -4.35
C SER A 323 15.42 30.25 -4.90
N ASP A 324 15.63 31.55 -4.64
CA ASP A 324 14.79 32.63 -5.19
C ASP A 324 14.88 32.74 -6.72
N PHE A 325 15.93 32.20 -7.35
CA PHE A 325 16.12 32.21 -8.81
C PHE A 325 15.64 30.93 -9.53
N GLY A 326 14.90 30.04 -8.82
CA GLY A 326 14.27 28.86 -9.41
C GLY A 326 15.13 27.60 -9.46
N LEU A 327 16.30 27.55 -8.79
CA LEU A 327 17.05 26.30 -8.59
C LEU A 327 16.50 25.55 -7.40
N GLY A 328 16.04 24.32 -7.60
CA GLY A 328 15.70 23.34 -6.57
C GLY A 328 16.79 22.28 -6.43
N LEU A 329 17.17 21.96 -5.21
CA LEU A 329 18.07 20.84 -4.87
C LEU A 329 17.42 19.98 -3.82
N GLY A 330 17.56 18.66 -3.91
CA GLY A 330 17.07 17.73 -2.91
C GLY A 330 17.99 16.54 -2.76
N ALA A 331 17.97 15.96 -1.56
CA ALA A 331 18.69 14.73 -1.25
C ALA A 331 17.86 13.88 -0.28
N ASP A 332 17.88 12.56 -0.49
CA ASP A 332 17.20 11.57 0.34
C ASP A 332 18.19 10.47 0.73
N LEU A 333 18.41 10.30 2.03
CA LEU A 333 19.23 9.22 2.58
C LEU A 333 18.29 8.20 3.23
N ARG A 334 18.23 6.99 2.67
CA ARG A 334 17.47 5.85 3.18
C ARG A 334 18.41 4.88 3.91
N LEU A 335 18.02 4.50 5.12
CA LEU A 335 18.74 3.57 5.97
C LEU A 335 17.83 2.38 6.27
N VAL A 336 18.25 1.16 5.94
CA VAL A 336 17.46 -0.05 6.13
C VAL A 336 18.32 -1.05 6.91
N GLY A 337 17.81 -1.54 8.04
CA GLY A 337 18.47 -2.54 8.85
C GLY A 337 18.44 -3.93 8.21
N ALA A 338 19.23 -4.85 8.76
CA ALA A 338 19.19 -6.25 8.35
C ALA A 338 17.85 -6.90 8.67
N SER A 339 17.50 -7.95 7.88
CA SER A 339 16.31 -8.78 8.10
C SER A 339 16.59 -10.23 7.71
N TRP A 340 15.60 -11.09 7.84
CA TRP A 340 15.66 -12.46 7.37
C TRP A 340 14.87 -12.64 6.09
N ASP A 341 15.36 -13.41 5.13
CA ASP A 341 14.64 -13.67 3.89
C ASP A 341 13.52 -14.71 4.04
N ASN A 342 13.69 -15.66 4.95
CA ASN A 342 12.80 -16.80 5.15
C ASN A 342 12.26 -16.88 6.58
N ALA A 343 11.12 -17.56 6.75
CA ALA A 343 10.42 -17.71 8.03
C ALA A 343 11.22 -18.49 9.08
N SER A 344 12.21 -19.32 8.67
CA SER A 344 13.08 -20.08 9.59
C SER A 344 14.28 -19.27 10.09
N ASN A 345 14.43 -18.03 9.67
CA ASN A 345 15.52 -17.11 10.02
C ASN A 345 16.92 -17.69 9.77
N THR A 346 17.08 -18.42 8.68
CA THR A 346 18.36 -19.05 8.30
C THR A 346 19.10 -18.33 7.17
N VAL A 347 18.39 -17.51 6.39
CA VAL A 347 18.95 -16.71 5.30
C VAL A 347 18.83 -15.24 5.67
N ARG A 348 19.99 -14.61 5.88
CA ARG A 348 20.06 -13.20 6.30
C ARG A 348 20.15 -12.28 5.09
N LEU A 349 19.40 -11.20 5.12
CA LEU A 349 19.53 -10.03 4.25
C LEU A 349 20.27 -8.95 5.03
N GLU A 350 21.39 -8.47 4.48
CA GLU A 350 22.17 -7.42 5.13
C GLU A 350 21.45 -6.06 5.04
N GLY A 351 21.71 -5.20 6.02
CA GLY A 351 21.24 -3.83 5.98
C GLY A 351 21.99 -3.01 4.94
N TYR A 352 21.37 -1.94 4.47
CA TYR A 352 21.93 -1.09 3.43
C TYR A 352 21.55 0.38 3.59
N GLU A 353 22.29 1.23 2.88
CA GLU A 353 22.02 2.66 2.78
C GLU A 353 22.00 3.12 1.32
N LEU A 354 21.06 3.98 0.98
CA LEU A 354 20.90 4.55 -0.35
C LEU A 354 20.81 6.06 -0.25
N LEU A 355 21.63 6.75 -1.04
CA LEU A 355 21.57 8.19 -1.21
C LEU A 355 21.06 8.50 -2.60
N ASP A 356 19.97 9.26 -2.67
CA ASP A 356 19.43 9.82 -3.91
C ASP A 356 19.60 11.34 -3.88
N VAL A 357 19.95 11.94 -5.01
CA VAL A 357 20.04 13.39 -5.17
C VAL A 357 19.26 13.85 -6.38
N ARG A 358 18.65 15.03 -6.27
CA ARG A 358 17.86 15.62 -7.35
C ARG A 358 18.14 17.11 -7.48
N ALA A 359 18.01 17.60 -8.70
CA ALA A 359 18.07 19.03 -9.02
C ALA A 359 16.97 19.37 -10.01
N SER A 360 16.41 20.57 -9.88
CA SER A 360 15.50 21.13 -10.88
C SER A 360 15.79 22.62 -11.10
N PHE A 361 15.48 23.11 -12.30
CA PHE A 361 15.63 24.50 -12.63
C PHE A 361 14.46 24.99 -13.49
N GLY A 362 13.76 25.99 -12.99
CA GLY A 362 12.66 26.65 -13.72
C GLY A 362 13.17 27.54 -14.83
N LEU A 363 12.71 27.30 -16.06
CA LEU A 363 12.95 28.15 -17.24
C LEU A 363 11.68 28.96 -17.54
N GLY A 364 11.40 29.97 -16.72
CA GLY A 364 10.14 30.72 -16.75
C GLY A 364 8.99 29.96 -16.09
N ASP A 365 7.75 30.40 -16.41
CA ASP A 365 6.55 29.93 -15.68
C ASP A 365 6.08 28.52 -16.08
N ASN A 366 6.44 28.09 -17.27
CA ASN A 366 5.84 26.92 -17.91
C ASN A 366 6.83 25.79 -18.21
N LEU A 367 8.13 25.97 -17.97
CA LEU A 367 9.14 24.98 -18.31
C LEU A 367 10.10 24.74 -17.15
N GLU A 368 10.40 23.49 -16.84
CA GLU A 368 11.34 23.06 -15.82
C GLU A 368 12.26 21.97 -16.38
N LEU A 369 13.56 22.14 -16.19
CA LEU A 369 14.55 21.08 -16.37
C LEU A 369 14.72 20.35 -15.05
N PHE A 370 14.87 19.04 -15.10
CA PHE A 370 15.16 18.25 -13.90
C PHE A 370 16.16 17.14 -14.18
N GLY A 371 16.87 16.75 -13.14
CA GLY A 371 17.76 15.59 -13.13
C GLY A 371 17.79 14.95 -11.76
N ARG A 372 18.02 13.64 -11.70
CA ARG A 372 18.23 12.89 -10.46
C ARG A 372 19.26 11.78 -10.64
N VAL A 373 19.97 11.49 -9.59
CA VAL A 373 20.85 10.33 -9.47
C VAL A 373 20.34 9.51 -8.30
N GLU A 374 19.96 8.28 -8.57
CA GLU A 374 19.55 7.31 -7.55
C GLU A 374 20.73 6.40 -7.21
N ASN A 375 20.77 5.93 -5.95
CA ASN A 375 21.84 5.10 -5.44
C ASN A 375 23.24 5.67 -5.75
N VAL A 376 23.50 6.92 -5.32
CA VAL A 376 24.75 7.67 -5.62
C VAL A 376 26.01 6.87 -5.27
N PHE A 377 25.95 6.08 -4.19
CA PHE A 377 27.10 5.29 -3.72
C PHE A 377 27.28 3.97 -4.46
N ASP A 378 26.34 3.62 -5.37
CA ASP A 378 26.35 2.34 -6.09
C ASP A 378 26.35 1.14 -5.12
N THR A 379 25.56 1.25 -4.07
CA THR A 379 25.42 0.22 -3.05
C THR A 379 24.79 -1.01 -3.67
N ASP A 380 25.44 -2.16 -3.52
CA ASP A 380 24.86 -3.46 -3.85
C ASP A 380 24.06 -3.98 -2.65
N TYR A 381 22.80 -4.30 -2.87
CA TYR A 381 21.88 -4.72 -1.81
C TYR A 381 20.83 -5.68 -2.34
N GLN A 382 20.20 -6.43 -1.45
CA GLN A 382 19.12 -7.34 -1.77
C GLN A 382 17.92 -7.12 -0.85
N THR A 383 16.73 -7.13 -1.42
CA THR A 383 15.45 -7.14 -0.67
C THR A 383 14.83 -8.54 -0.61
N VAL A 384 15.31 -9.43 -1.47
CA VAL A 384 15.02 -10.87 -1.55
C VAL A 384 16.34 -11.57 -1.87
N ALA A 385 16.65 -12.65 -1.17
CA ALA A 385 17.89 -13.37 -1.39
C ALA A 385 18.00 -13.92 -2.81
N GLY A 386 19.13 -13.65 -3.47
CA GLY A 386 19.40 -14.10 -4.85
C GLY A 386 18.87 -13.16 -5.94
N TYR A 387 18.07 -12.16 -5.62
CA TYR A 387 17.60 -11.16 -6.59
C TYR A 387 18.47 -9.89 -6.50
N GLY A 388 18.96 -9.46 -7.65
CA GLY A 388 19.69 -8.20 -7.80
C GLY A 388 18.76 -7.00 -7.61
N THR A 389 19.36 -5.83 -7.35
CA THR A 389 18.69 -4.54 -7.31
C THR A 389 19.41 -3.56 -8.22
N ALA A 390 18.71 -2.49 -8.64
CA ALA A 390 19.29 -1.49 -9.51
C ALA A 390 20.49 -0.80 -8.80
N GLY A 391 21.63 -0.75 -9.48
CA GLY A 391 22.79 0.06 -9.11
C GLY A 391 22.52 1.55 -9.34
N ARG A 392 23.59 2.34 -9.38
CA ARG A 392 23.49 3.78 -9.63
C ARG A 392 22.76 4.07 -10.95
N SER A 393 21.69 4.86 -10.87
CA SER A 393 20.87 5.23 -12.02
C SER A 393 20.81 6.74 -12.19
N VAL A 394 20.81 7.23 -13.43
CA VAL A 394 20.77 8.66 -13.76
C VAL A 394 19.59 8.95 -14.66
N PHE A 395 18.79 9.94 -14.29
CA PHE A 395 17.62 10.38 -15.03
C PHE A 395 17.69 11.88 -15.30
N GLY A 396 17.14 12.30 -16.42
CA GLY A 396 16.99 13.72 -16.76
C GLY A 396 15.80 13.93 -17.67
N GLY A 397 15.19 15.10 -17.58
CA GLY A 397 14.01 15.39 -18.38
C GLY A 397 13.59 16.86 -18.33
N ILE A 398 12.53 17.11 -19.07
CA ILE A 398 11.88 18.42 -19.19
C ILE A 398 10.42 18.26 -18.80
N ARG A 399 9.92 19.12 -17.94
CA ARG A 399 8.50 19.22 -17.58
C ARG A 399 7.92 20.50 -18.15
N ALA A 400 6.87 20.39 -18.96
CA ALA A 400 6.14 21.53 -19.47
C ALA A 400 4.73 21.59 -18.84
N LYS A 401 4.30 22.79 -18.45
CA LYS A 401 2.92 23.08 -17.99
C LYS A 401 2.21 23.85 -19.08
N MET A 402 1.02 23.43 -19.46
CA MET A 402 0.14 24.12 -20.40
C MET A 402 -0.95 24.88 -19.67
#